data_2fbdce04a43b4c59b311d872177db3d1
#
_entry.id   2fbdce04a43b4c59b311d872177db3d1
#
_cell.length_a   1.000
_cell.length_b   1.000
_cell.length_c   1.000
_cell.angle_alpha   90.00
_cell.angle_beta   90.00
_cell.angle_gamma   90.00
#
_symmetry.space_group_name_H-M   'P 1'
#
loop_
_entity.id
_entity.type
_entity.pdbx_description
1 polymer ?
#
loop_
_entity_poly.entity_id
_entity_poly.type
_entity_poly.pdbx_seq_one_letter_code
_entity_poly.pdbx_strand_id
1 'polypeptide(L)'
;MPITVEDFEAARPQLLSVAHRMLGSVHDAQDAVQTAWLRAAAGHRAERIDNPAGWLTTVTARLCLDELRARRRRGEAPLLADAIPAEQLSADEAVLRTENVSRALLVLLEQLTPPQRVAYVLHDLFAMPFDQIAQVLDGTVPSAKKHASRARRRLHSPAPVEARRQARQAPDREIVEAFLAAARTGDTREMIRLLAPDSVRDADAALLPPGARTVVTGATAIATETVRFADRIRAICRLTVDGAPAHLIAPGGHPLAVLHIGTDRGQVTRITLRPVRPTDVFAAV
;
A
#
# COMPACT_ATOMS: atom_id res chain seq x y z
N MET A 1 -7.12 11.55 35.71
CA MET A 1 -6.08 12.61 35.59
C MET A 1 -6.15 13.18 34.18
N PRO A 2 -5.82 14.45 33.95
CA PRO A 2 -5.68 14.94 32.56
C PRO A 2 -4.55 14.18 31.85
N ILE A 3 -4.65 14.05 30.53
CA ILE A 3 -3.58 13.47 29.70
C ILE A 3 -2.39 14.43 29.73
N THR A 4 -1.21 13.91 30.08
CA THR A 4 0.03 14.71 30.12
C THR A 4 0.75 14.72 28.76
N VAL A 5 1.75 15.62 28.64
CA VAL A 5 2.63 15.60 27.45
C VAL A 5 3.40 14.29 27.35
N GLU A 6 3.84 13.76 28.51
CA GLU A 6 4.56 12.50 28.61
C GLU A 6 3.71 11.33 28.13
N ASP A 7 2.42 11.26 28.52
CA ASP A 7 1.48 10.24 28.05
C ASP A 7 1.31 10.29 26.53
N PHE A 8 1.23 11.51 25.97
CA PHE A 8 1.09 11.72 24.54
C PHE A 8 2.36 11.32 23.79
N GLU A 9 3.54 11.79 24.22
CA GLU A 9 4.80 11.45 23.54
C GLU A 9 5.10 9.95 23.60
N ALA A 10 4.75 9.28 24.69
CA ALA A 10 4.85 7.82 24.80
C ALA A 10 3.91 7.09 23.83
N ALA A 11 2.71 7.60 23.60
CA ALA A 11 1.72 7.00 22.70
C ALA A 11 1.95 7.37 21.22
N ARG A 12 2.60 8.51 20.95
CA ARG A 12 2.72 9.13 19.62
C ARG A 12 3.20 8.19 18.51
N PRO A 13 4.26 7.36 18.69
CA PRO A 13 4.69 6.44 17.63
C PRO A 13 3.59 5.45 17.21
N GLN A 14 2.86 4.91 18.18
CA GLN A 14 1.74 4.00 17.91
C GLN A 14 0.58 4.73 17.21
N LEU A 15 0.25 5.95 17.65
CA LEU A 15 -0.80 6.76 17.04
C LEU A 15 -0.49 7.07 15.57
N LEU A 16 0.76 7.46 15.27
CA LEU A 16 1.22 7.70 13.89
C LEU A 16 1.13 6.43 13.04
N SER A 17 1.54 5.30 13.60
CA SER A 17 1.49 4.00 12.92
C SER A 17 0.05 3.58 12.59
N VAL A 18 -0.91 3.77 13.52
CA VAL A 18 -2.34 3.54 13.31
C VAL A 18 -2.88 4.47 12.23
N ALA A 19 -2.65 5.78 12.37
CA ALA A 19 -3.16 6.79 11.47
C ALA A 19 -2.61 6.62 10.04
N HIS A 20 -1.32 6.35 9.88
CA HIS A 20 -0.70 6.10 8.58
C HIS A 20 -1.32 4.89 7.86
N ARG A 21 -1.57 3.76 8.57
CA ARG A 21 -2.24 2.60 7.96
C ARG A 21 -3.71 2.88 7.62
N MET A 22 -4.33 3.81 8.35
CA MET A 22 -5.70 4.24 8.03
C MET A 22 -5.77 5.22 6.87
N LEU A 23 -4.89 6.21 6.80
CA LEU A 23 -4.98 7.33 5.87
C LEU A 23 -4.12 7.15 4.62
N GLY A 24 -3.06 6.33 4.71
CA GLY A 24 -2.14 6.06 3.60
C GLY A 24 -1.12 7.17 3.34
N SER A 25 -1.13 8.25 4.11
CA SER A 25 -0.24 9.40 3.99
C SER A 25 0.34 9.75 5.36
N VAL A 26 1.65 9.95 5.42
CA VAL A 26 2.36 10.38 6.64
C VAL A 26 1.90 11.77 7.08
N HIS A 27 1.69 12.67 6.12
CA HIS A 27 1.24 14.04 6.40
C HIS A 27 -0.14 14.03 7.08
N ASP A 28 -1.11 13.34 6.49
CA ASP A 28 -2.45 13.25 7.07
C ASP A 28 -2.46 12.51 8.41
N ALA A 29 -1.56 11.52 8.57
CA ALA A 29 -1.39 10.83 9.85
C ALA A 29 -0.88 11.77 10.94
N GLN A 30 0.10 12.63 10.63
CA GLN A 30 0.62 13.64 11.55
C GLN A 30 -0.46 14.64 11.94
N ASP A 31 -1.24 15.12 10.99
CA ASP A 31 -2.35 16.06 11.24
C ASP A 31 -3.43 15.45 12.14
N ALA A 32 -3.80 14.19 11.90
CA ALA A 32 -4.76 13.49 12.74
C ALA A 32 -4.25 13.32 14.18
N VAL A 33 -2.98 12.94 14.36
CA VAL A 33 -2.37 12.77 15.68
C VAL A 33 -2.22 14.11 16.40
N GLN A 34 -1.82 15.17 15.70
CA GLN A 34 -1.75 16.52 16.27
C GLN A 34 -3.14 17.01 16.69
N THR A 35 -4.17 16.79 15.87
CA THR A 35 -5.55 17.15 16.22
C THR A 35 -6.04 16.36 17.43
N ALA A 36 -5.69 15.09 17.57
CA ALA A 36 -6.02 14.29 18.76
C ALA A 36 -5.39 14.87 20.02
N TRP A 37 -4.12 15.31 19.95
CA TRP A 37 -3.46 16.00 21.06
C TRP A 37 -4.15 17.33 21.43
N LEU A 38 -4.48 18.16 20.44
CA LEU A 38 -5.18 19.42 20.70
C LEU A 38 -6.53 19.21 21.39
N ARG A 39 -7.27 18.15 21.01
CA ARG A 39 -8.52 17.78 21.69
C ARG A 39 -8.28 17.32 23.13
N ALA A 40 -7.22 16.54 23.37
CA ALA A 40 -6.84 16.13 24.71
C ALA A 40 -6.48 17.32 25.60
N ALA A 41 -5.70 18.27 25.07
CA ALA A 41 -5.28 19.48 25.79
C ALA A 41 -6.44 20.46 26.08
N ALA A 42 -7.38 20.58 25.14
CA ALA A 42 -8.50 21.53 25.25
C ALA A 42 -9.68 21.03 26.12
N GLY A 43 -9.94 19.72 26.16
CA GLY A 43 -11.23 19.18 26.62
C GLY A 43 -11.24 18.46 27.98
N HIS A 44 -10.10 18.16 28.60
CA HIS A 44 -10.06 17.15 29.66
C HIS A 44 -9.64 17.62 31.05
N ARG A 45 -10.06 18.82 31.44
CA ARG A 45 -9.94 19.24 32.85
C ARG A 45 -10.97 18.57 33.79
N ALA A 46 -11.99 17.88 33.24
CA ALA A 46 -13.13 17.39 34.02
C ALA A 46 -13.30 15.88 34.11
N GLU A 47 -12.78 15.07 33.17
CA GLU A 47 -12.95 13.61 33.20
C GLU A 47 -11.65 12.89 33.56
N ARG A 48 -11.77 11.91 34.47
CA ARG A 48 -10.67 11.02 34.82
C ARG A 48 -10.50 9.96 33.74
N ILE A 49 -9.45 10.06 32.94
CA ILE A 49 -9.07 9.08 31.94
C ILE A 49 -8.14 8.06 32.60
N ASP A 50 -8.61 6.81 32.74
CA ASP A 50 -7.85 5.74 33.36
C ASP A 50 -6.83 5.11 32.39
N ASN A 51 -7.06 5.21 31.07
CA ASN A 51 -6.16 4.73 30.01
C ASN A 51 -5.92 5.82 28.95
N PRO A 52 -4.92 6.71 29.16
CA PRO A 52 -4.59 7.78 28.23
C PRO A 52 -4.28 7.28 26.79
N ALA A 53 -3.45 6.23 26.66
CA ALA A 53 -3.06 5.68 25.37
C ALA A 53 -4.26 5.10 24.59
N GLY A 54 -5.15 4.37 25.26
CA GLY A 54 -6.37 3.83 24.66
C GLY A 54 -7.34 4.94 24.22
N TRP A 55 -7.47 5.99 25.04
CA TRP A 55 -8.28 7.15 24.71
C TRP A 55 -7.74 7.90 23.49
N LEU A 56 -6.42 8.20 23.48
CA LEU A 56 -5.76 8.85 22.36
C LEU A 56 -5.89 8.04 21.07
N THR A 57 -5.74 6.71 21.16
CA THR A 57 -5.93 5.82 20.01
C THR A 57 -7.36 5.88 19.48
N THR A 58 -8.36 5.89 20.37
CA THR A 58 -9.78 6.01 20.00
C THR A 58 -10.07 7.33 19.30
N VAL A 59 -9.57 8.44 19.85
CA VAL A 59 -9.76 9.77 19.24
C VAL A 59 -9.07 9.88 17.89
N THR A 60 -7.83 9.42 17.78
CA THR A 60 -7.09 9.38 16.51
C THR A 60 -7.81 8.54 15.48
N ALA A 61 -8.29 7.35 15.85
CA ALA A 61 -9.03 6.48 14.93
C ALA A 61 -10.36 7.08 14.45
N ARG A 62 -11.08 7.82 15.31
CA ARG A 62 -12.29 8.57 14.90
C ARG A 62 -11.96 9.67 13.91
N LEU A 63 -10.90 10.45 14.15
CA LEU A 63 -10.43 11.47 13.22
C LEU A 63 -10.09 10.87 11.84
N CYS A 64 -9.36 9.76 11.82
CA CYS A 64 -9.05 9.05 10.58
C CYS A 64 -10.32 8.55 9.88
N LEU A 65 -11.29 8.00 10.62
CA LEU A 65 -12.56 7.54 10.06
C LEU A 65 -13.36 8.69 9.43
N ASP A 66 -13.40 9.84 10.10
CA ASP A 66 -14.09 11.03 9.60
C ASP A 66 -13.44 11.55 8.31
N GLU A 67 -12.11 11.60 8.24
CA GLU A 67 -11.39 11.97 7.03
C GLU A 67 -11.64 10.97 5.89
N LEU A 68 -11.56 9.66 6.14
CA LEU A 68 -11.87 8.64 5.14
C LEU A 68 -13.32 8.75 4.62
N ARG A 69 -14.27 9.06 5.50
CA ARG A 69 -15.66 9.31 5.11
C ARG A 69 -15.80 10.58 4.27
N ALA A 70 -15.05 11.63 4.62
CA ALA A 70 -15.02 12.89 3.89
C ALA A 70 -14.46 12.70 2.47
N ARG A 71 -13.31 12.04 2.32
CA ARG A 71 -12.71 11.69 1.01
C ARG A 71 -13.71 10.91 0.15
N ARG A 72 -14.38 9.91 0.73
CA ARG A 72 -15.38 9.12 0.02
C ARG A 72 -16.59 9.95 -0.44
N ARG A 73 -17.06 10.91 0.39
CA ARG A 73 -18.17 11.81 0.00
C ARG A 73 -17.77 12.76 -1.13
N ARG A 74 -16.50 13.21 -1.13
CA ARG A 74 -15.94 14.04 -2.22
C ARG A 74 -15.70 13.25 -3.51
N GLY A 75 -15.87 11.91 -3.47
CA GLY A 75 -15.61 11.06 -4.64
C GLY A 75 -14.11 10.98 -4.99
N GLU A 76 -13.23 11.25 -4.03
CA GLU A 76 -11.79 11.15 -4.26
C GLU A 76 -11.42 9.73 -4.63
N ALA A 77 -10.74 9.59 -5.77
CA ALA A 77 -10.14 8.33 -6.18
C ALA A 77 -9.01 7.95 -5.20
N PRO A 78 -8.64 6.66 -5.11
CA PRO A 78 -7.43 6.27 -4.39
C PRO A 78 -6.26 7.13 -4.86
N LEU A 79 -5.44 7.59 -3.92
CA LEU A 79 -4.26 8.39 -4.23
C LEU A 79 -3.29 7.57 -5.07
N LEU A 80 -3.25 7.85 -6.37
CA LEU A 80 -2.23 7.30 -7.26
C LEU A 80 -0.93 8.09 -7.10
N ALA A 81 0.20 7.41 -7.23
CA ALA A 81 1.51 8.02 -6.97
C ALA A 81 1.85 9.21 -7.87
N ASP A 82 1.29 9.27 -9.08
CA ASP A 82 1.46 10.37 -10.03
C ASP A 82 0.71 11.65 -9.64
N ALA A 83 -0.30 11.53 -8.77
CA ALA A 83 -1.07 12.65 -8.22
C ALA A 83 -0.50 13.20 -6.91
N ILE A 84 0.57 12.58 -6.36
CA ILE A 84 1.15 12.94 -5.06
C ILE A 84 2.47 13.71 -5.28
N PRO A 85 2.68 14.84 -4.58
CA PRO A 85 3.96 15.55 -4.62
C PRO A 85 5.15 14.66 -4.24
N ALA A 86 6.27 14.81 -4.94
CA ALA A 86 7.48 13.97 -4.75
C ALA A 86 7.99 13.98 -3.28
N GLU A 87 7.86 15.11 -2.59
CA GLU A 87 8.26 15.23 -1.19
C GLU A 87 7.41 14.35 -0.27
N GLN A 88 6.08 14.30 -0.50
CA GLN A 88 5.19 13.42 0.25
C GLN A 88 5.49 11.95 -0.04
N LEU A 89 5.67 11.57 -1.31
CA LEU A 89 6.08 10.21 -1.67
C LEU A 89 7.39 9.79 -1.00
N SER A 90 8.36 10.71 -0.89
CA SER A 90 9.62 10.46 -0.19
C SER A 90 9.42 10.25 1.32
N ALA A 91 8.53 11.01 1.95
CA ALA A 91 8.21 10.86 3.37
C ALA A 91 7.51 9.52 3.63
N ASP A 92 6.50 9.18 2.82
CA ASP A 92 5.79 7.90 2.90
C ASP A 92 6.75 6.72 2.68
N GLU A 93 7.66 6.82 1.72
CA GLU A 93 8.68 5.81 1.45
C GLU A 93 9.68 5.63 2.62
N ALA A 94 10.03 6.71 3.32
CA ALA A 94 10.89 6.65 4.51
C ALA A 94 10.21 5.89 5.65
N VAL A 95 8.92 6.13 5.90
CA VAL A 95 8.14 5.43 6.92
C VAL A 95 7.98 3.95 6.59
N LEU A 96 7.70 3.61 5.32
CA LEU A 96 7.65 2.21 4.89
C LEU A 96 8.92 1.44 5.21
N ARG A 97 10.09 2.08 5.05
CA ARG A 97 11.39 1.47 5.34
C ARG A 97 11.67 1.32 6.83
N THR A 98 11.29 2.31 7.64
CA THR A 98 11.57 2.31 9.08
C THR A 98 10.60 1.47 9.89
N GLU A 99 9.32 1.46 9.53
CA GLU A 99 8.27 0.74 10.27
C GLU A 99 8.04 -0.70 9.81
N ASN A 100 8.80 -1.22 8.84
CA ASN A 100 8.55 -2.55 8.22
C ASN A 100 7.10 -2.73 7.73
N VAL A 101 6.45 -1.65 7.31
CA VAL A 101 5.09 -1.73 6.77
C VAL A 101 5.15 -2.34 5.37
N SER A 102 4.38 -3.39 5.15
CA SER A 102 4.26 -3.97 3.82
C SER A 102 3.59 -2.98 2.87
N ARG A 103 4.30 -2.58 1.83
CA ARG A 103 3.77 -1.76 0.72
C ARG A 103 2.50 -2.37 0.13
N ALA A 104 2.50 -3.68 -0.06
CA ALA A 104 1.32 -4.41 -0.52
C ALA A 104 0.13 -4.22 0.41
N LEU A 105 0.35 -4.20 1.73
CA LEU A 105 -0.72 -3.98 2.70
C LEU A 105 -1.37 -2.60 2.53
N LEU A 106 -0.60 -1.53 2.36
CA LEU A 106 -1.17 -0.19 2.16
C LEU A 106 -2.04 -0.14 0.90
N VAL A 107 -1.54 -0.67 -0.21
CA VAL A 107 -2.32 -0.79 -1.45
C VAL A 107 -3.63 -1.54 -1.24
N LEU A 108 -3.59 -2.64 -0.50
CA LEU A 108 -4.78 -3.44 -0.22
C LEU A 108 -5.77 -2.70 0.68
N LEU A 109 -5.28 -1.97 1.68
CA LEU A 109 -6.14 -1.18 2.57
C LEU A 109 -6.93 -0.10 1.83
N GLU A 110 -6.38 0.46 0.73
CA GLU A 110 -7.09 1.44 -0.11
C GLU A 110 -8.40 0.91 -0.72
N GLN A 111 -8.52 -0.39 -0.93
CA GLN A 111 -9.72 -1.01 -1.49
C GLN A 111 -10.84 -1.20 -0.48
N LEU A 112 -10.58 -1.02 0.81
CA LEU A 112 -11.57 -1.21 1.87
C LEU A 112 -12.48 0.01 2.01
N THR A 113 -13.73 -0.23 2.39
CA THR A 113 -14.58 0.88 2.84
C THR A 113 -14.06 1.45 4.16
N PRO A 114 -14.30 2.75 4.49
CA PRO A 114 -13.82 3.33 5.73
C PRO A 114 -14.08 2.48 6.99
N PRO A 115 -15.29 1.97 7.26
CA PRO A 115 -15.51 1.11 8.43
C PRO A 115 -14.77 -0.23 8.37
N GLN A 116 -14.57 -0.81 7.16
CA GLN A 116 -13.80 -2.04 7.00
C GLN A 116 -12.32 -1.81 7.27
N ARG A 117 -11.76 -0.71 6.74
CA ARG A 117 -10.36 -0.33 6.94
C ARG A 117 -10.07 -0.09 8.41
N VAL A 118 -10.90 0.71 9.09
CA VAL A 118 -10.79 0.97 10.54
C VAL A 118 -10.85 -0.32 11.36
N ALA A 119 -11.88 -1.16 11.11
CA ALA A 119 -12.03 -2.40 11.87
C ALA A 119 -10.86 -3.37 11.66
N TYR A 120 -10.35 -3.48 10.43
CA TYR A 120 -9.19 -4.33 10.12
C TYR A 120 -7.91 -3.78 10.75
N VAL A 121 -7.61 -2.51 10.54
CA VAL A 121 -6.40 -1.90 11.10
C VAL A 121 -6.39 -2.04 12.61
N LEU A 122 -7.44 -1.61 13.31
CA LEU A 122 -7.46 -1.63 14.76
C LEU A 122 -7.44 -3.05 15.35
N HIS A 123 -8.18 -3.99 14.77
CA HIS A 123 -8.24 -5.35 15.32
C HIS A 123 -7.10 -6.23 14.86
N ASP A 124 -6.89 -6.33 13.52
CA ASP A 124 -5.98 -7.33 12.96
C ASP A 124 -4.51 -6.89 13.05
N LEU A 125 -4.22 -5.57 13.05
CA LEU A 125 -2.86 -5.07 13.11
C LEU A 125 -2.46 -4.57 14.51
N PHE A 126 -3.42 -4.05 15.29
CA PHE A 126 -3.14 -3.48 16.61
C PHE A 126 -3.85 -4.20 17.77
N ALA A 127 -4.49 -5.33 17.52
CA ALA A 127 -5.15 -6.20 18.52
C ALA A 127 -6.17 -5.46 19.42
N MET A 128 -6.78 -4.37 18.95
CA MET A 128 -7.78 -3.63 19.70
C MET A 128 -9.05 -4.48 19.87
N PRO A 129 -9.64 -4.54 21.07
CA PRO A 129 -10.89 -5.26 21.32
C PRO A 129 -12.08 -4.71 20.53
N PHE A 130 -13.02 -5.57 20.14
CA PHE A 130 -14.17 -5.18 19.31
C PHE A 130 -15.16 -4.24 19.99
N ASP A 131 -15.24 -4.20 21.29
CA ASP A 131 -16.04 -3.25 22.06
C ASP A 131 -15.52 -1.82 21.89
N GLN A 132 -14.19 -1.61 21.92
CA GLN A 132 -13.56 -0.33 21.66
C GLN A 132 -13.72 0.07 20.17
N ILE A 133 -13.57 -0.89 19.25
CA ILE A 133 -13.78 -0.64 17.81
C ILE A 133 -15.24 -0.25 17.53
N ALA A 134 -16.19 -0.87 18.23
CA ALA A 134 -17.60 -0.49 18.12
C ALA A 134 -17.84 0.96 18.55
N GLN A 135 -17.15 1.44 19.58
CA GLN A 135 -17.18 2.84 20.02
C GLN A 135 -16.57 3.78 18.95
N VAL A 136 -15.45 3.39 18.30
CA VAL A 136 -14.84 4.18 17.21
C VAL A 136 -15.80 4.30 16.02
N LEU A 137 -16.51 3.23 15.69
CA LEU A 137 -17.41 3.16 14.54
C LEU A 137 -18.81 3.73 14.79
N ASP A 138 -19.11 4.17 16.03
CA ASP A 138 -20.45 4.54 16.51
C ASP A 138 -21.49 3.43 16.23
N GLY A 139 -21.11 2.18 16.54
CA GLY A 139 -21.86 0.99 16.20
C GLY A 139 -21.88 -0.07 17.29
N THR A 140 -22.22 -1.28 16.92
CA THR A 140 -22.30 -2.44 17.82
C THR A 140 -21.12 -3.39 17.60
N VAL A 141 -20.80 -4.19 18.63
CA VAL A 141 -19.76 -5.24 18.55
C VAL A 141 -20.00 -6.21 17.37
N PRO A 142 -21.23 -6.72 17.12
CA PRO A 142 -21.51 -7.54 15.95
C PRO A 142 -21.22 -6.82 14.63
N SER A 143 -21.52 -5.50 14.53
CA SER A 143 -21.21 -4.69 13.36
C SER A 143 -19.71 -4.57 13.14
N ALA A 144 -18.93 -4.27 14.17
CA ALA A 144 -17.48 -4.17 14.10
C ALA A 144 -16.83 -5.50 13.64
N LYS A 145 -17.27 -6.64 14.21
CA LYS A 145 -16.86 -7.99 13.77
C LYS A 145 -17.19 -8.26 12.31
N LYS A 146 -18.37 -7.83 11.85
CA LYS A 146 -18.80 -7.98 10.44
C LYS A 146 -17.93 -7.15 9.49
N HIS A 147 -17.52 -5.91 9.88
CA HIS A 147 -16.62 -5.09 9.09
C HIS A 147 -15.23 -5.73 8.97
N ALA A 148 -14.63 -6.19 10.06
CA ALA A 148 -13.34 -6.89 10.05
C ALA A 148 -13.38 -8.17 9.18
N SER A 149 -14.43 -8.99 9.34
CA SER A 149 -14.62 -10.20 8.53
C SER A 149 -14.74 -9.90 7.03
N ARG A 150 -15.47 -8.84 6.65
CA ARG A 150 -15.59 -8.41 5.25
C ARG A 150 -14.27 -7.88 4.70
N ALA A 151 -13.50 -7.15 5.53
CA ALA A 151 -12.18 -6.68 5.18
C ALA A 151 -11.24 -7.86 4.86
N ARG A 152 -11.12 -8.83 5.76
CA ARG A 152 -10.30 -10.04 5.55
C ARG A 152 -10.66 -10.76 4.26
N ARG A 153 -11.98 -10.97 4.01
CA ARG A 153 -12.41 -11.61 2.76
C ARG A 153 -12.00 -10.82 1.53
N ARG A 154 -12.10 -9.49 1.57
CA ARG A 154 -11.74 -8.65 0.42
C ARG A 154 -10.23 -8.67 0.16
N LEU A 155 -9.42 -8.65 1.22
CA LEU A 155 -7.96 -8.67 1.13
C LEU A 155 -7.40 -10.04 0.71
N HIS A 156 -8.09 -11.13 1.06
CA HIS A 156 -7.67 -12.51 0.82
C HIS A 156 -8.61 -13.23 -0.15
N SER A 157 -9.32 -12.50 -1.00
CA SER A 157 -10.27 -13.11 -1.94
C SER A 157 -9.52 -14.07 -2.87
N PRO A 158 -9.88 -15.36 -2.90
CA PRO A 158 -9.25 -16.29 -3.82
C PRO A 158 -9.51 -15.86 -5.26
N ALA A 159 -8.47 -15.96 -6.09
CA ALA A 159 -8.55 -15.67 -7.51
C ALA A 159 -9.72 -16.46 -8.17
N PRO A 160 -10.48 -15.85 -9.10
CA PRO A 160 -11.44 -16.54 -9.92
C PRO A 160 -10.86 -17.79 -10.57
N VAL A 161 -11.70 -18.80 -10.87
CA VAL A 161 -11.27 -20.08 -11.46
C VAL A 161 -10.48 -19.89 -12.77
N GLU A 162 -10.91 -18.90 -13.59
CA GLU A 162 -10.21 -18.49 -14.81
C GLU A 162 -8.77 -18.01 -14.55
N ALA A 163 -8.59 -17.19 -13.53
CA ALA A 163 -7.26 -16.69 -13.13
C ALA A 163 -6.36 -17.83 -12.60
N ARG A 164 -6.94 -18.87 -11.97
CA ARG A 164 -6.20 -20.07 -11.59
C ARG A 164 -5.74 -20.91 -12.80
N ARG A 165 -6.48 -20.87 -13.91
CA ARG A 165 -6.07 -21.49 -15.18
C ARG A 165 -4.89 -20.75 -15.81
N GLN A 166 -4.92 -19.40 -15.80
CA GLN A 166 -3.80 -18.58 -16.25
C GLN A 166 -2.58 -18.72 -15.34
N ALA A 167 -2.77 -18.97 -14.04
CA ALA A 167 -1.68 -19.26 -13.10
C ALA A 167 -0.95 -20.58 -13.38
N ARG A 168 -1.50 -21.48 -14.18
CA ARG A 168 -0.79 -22.68 -14.69
C ARG A 168 0.22 -22.36 -15.81
N GLN A 169 0.12 -21.17 -16.40
CA GLN A 169 1.12 -20.58 -17.30
C GLN A 169 1.88 -19.46 -16.57
N ALA A 170 1.90 -19.51 -15.22
CA ALA A 170 2.59 -18.50 -14.44
C ALA A 170 4.07 -18.46 -14.84
N PRO A 171 4.65 -17.26 -14.98
CA PRO A 171 6.07 -17.09 -15.20
C PRO A 171 6.87 -17.86 -14.16
N ASP A 172 8.04 -18.35 -14.54
CA ASP A 172 8.96 -18.96 -13.60
C ASP A 172 9.29 -17.99 -12.49
N ARG A 173 8.76 -18.27 -11.29
CA ARG A 173 8.84 -17.38 -10.15
C ARG A 173 10.28 -17.06 -9.77
N GLU A 174 11.15 -18.06 -9.82
CA GLU A 174 12.55 -17.89 -9.43
C GLU A 174 13.28 -16.94 -10.38
N ILE A 175 13.03 -17.07 -11.68
CA ILE A 175 13.60 -16.19 -12.71
C ILE A 175 13.09 -14.76 -12.54
N VAL A 176 11.80 -14.57 -12.30
CA VAL A 176 11.22 -13.23 -12.10
C VAL A 176 11.81 -12.57 -10.86
N GLU A 177 11.89 -13.28 -9.73
CA GLU A 177 12.46 -12.72 -8.50
C GLU A 177 13.96 -12.43 -8.64
N ALA A 178 14.72 -13.31 -9.33
CA ALA A 178 16.13 -13.07 -9.62
C ALA A 178 16.32 -11.81 -10.51
N PHE A 179 15.50 -11.67 -11.56
CA PHE A 179 15.53 -10.48 -12.41
C PHE A 179 15.22 -9.20 -11.62
N LEU A 180 14.17 -9.21 -10.79
CA LEU A 180 13.80 -8.05 -9.96
C LEU A 180 14.87 -7.74 -8.90
N ALA A 181 15.54 -8.75 -8.35
CA ALA A 181 16.66 -8.57 -7.42
C ALA A 181 17.84 -7.88 -8.11
N ALA A 182 18.24 -8.36 -9.29
CA ALA A 182 19.30 -7.73 -10.11
C ALA A 182 18.93 -6.28 -10.51
N ALA A 183 17.67 -6.05 -10.88
CA ALA A 183 17.17 -4.73 -11.25
C ALA A 183 17.19 -3.73 -10.07
N ARG A 184 16.88 -4.18 -8.83
CA ARG A 184 16.94 -3.35 -7.62
C ARG A 184 18.36 -2.90 -7.26
N THR A 185 19.34 -3.74 -7.53
CA THR A 185 20.77 -3.44 -7.27
C THR A 185 21.47 -2.77 -8.45
N GLY A 186 20.84 -2.74 -9.64
CA GLY A 186 21.43 -2.23 -10.85
C GLY A 186 22.47 -3.19 -11.47
N ASP A 187 22.42 -4.47 -11.14
CA ASP A 187 23.31 -5.50 -11.73
C ASP A 187 22.92 -5.78 -13.19
N THR A 188 23.47 -4.96 -14.06
CA THR A 188 23.22 -5.05 -15.52
C THR A 188 23.67 -6.40 -16.10
N ARG A 189 24.76 -6.96 -15.58
CA ARG A 189 25.29 -8.24 -16.08
C ARG A 189 24.31 -9.38 -15.78
N GLU A 190 23.81 -9.43 -14.56
CA GLU A 190 22.86 -10.44 -14.14
C GLU A 190 21.50 -10.25 -14.86
N MET A 191 21.05 -9.01 -15.04
CA MET A 191 19.84 -8.75 -15.83
C MET A 191 19.97 -9.27 -17.26
N ILE A 192 21.11 -9.00 -17.95
CA ILE A 192 21.35 -9.50 -19.31
C ILE A 192 21.35 -11.03 -19.38
N ARG A 193 21.91 -11.70 -18.37
CA ARG A 193 21.93 -13.17 -18.29
C ARG A 193 20.52 -13.78 -18.17
N LEU A 194 19.64 -13.09 -17.44
CA LEU A 194 18.27 -13.54 -17.18
C LEU A 194 17.30 -13.18 -18.30
N LEU A 195 17.61 -12.19 -19.15
CA LEU A 195 16.80 -11.77 -20.27
C LEU A 195 17.09 -12.63 -21.52
N ALA A 196 16.06 -13.00 -22.26
CA ALA A 196 16.23 -13.58 -23.58
C ALA A 196 16.85 -12.56 -24.57
N PRO A 197 17.68 -12.99 -25.54
CA PRO A 197 18.32 -12.08 -26.47
C PRO A 197 17.35 -11.19 -27.25
N ASP A 198 16.16 -11.70 -27.54
CA ASP A 198 15.06 -11.05 -28.26
C ASP A 198 13.95 -10.52 -27.34
N SER A 199 14.23 -10.44 -26.04
CA SER A 199 13.26 -9.97 -25.04
C SER A 199 12.70 -8.58 -25.39
N VAL A 200 11.44 -8.34 -25.04
CA VAL A 200 10.73 -7.10 -25.33
C VAL A 200 10.21 -6.47 -24.04
N ARG A 201 10.51 -5.19 -23.82
CA ARG A 201 9.84 -4.35 -22.83
C ARG A 201 8.84 -3.45 -23.57
N ASP A 202 7.58 -3.51 -23.17
CA ASP A 202 6.49 -2.67 -23.65
C ASP A 202 5.92 -1.89 -22.47
N ALA A 203 5.92 -0.57 -22.54
CA ALA A 203 5.42 0.30 -21.49
C ALA A 203 4.50 1.38 -22.06
N ASP A 204 3.42 1.64 -21.33
CA ASP A 204 2.52 2.75 -21.64
C ASP A 204 3.28 4.09 -21.60
N ALA A 205 3.03 4.94 -22.58
CA ALA A 205 3.68 6.25 -22.71
C ALA A 205 3.49 7.15 -21.48
N ALA A 206 2.36 7.02 -20.79
CA ALA A 206 2.06 7.78 -19.57
C ALA A 206 3.03 7.48 -18.41
N LEU A 207 3.70 6.33 -18.43
CA LEU A 207 4.66 5.92 -17.39
C LEU A 207 6.10 6.34 -17.71
N LEU A 208 6.34 6.88 -18.88
CA LEU A 208 7.67 7.15 -19.39
C LEU A 208 7.97 8.67 -19.44
N PRO A 209 9.23 9.06 -19.30
CA PRO A 209 9.63 10.43 -19.57
C PRO A 209 9.33 10.83 -21.02
N PRO A 210 9.08 12.11 -21.30
CA PRO A 210 8.88 12.60 -22.65
C PRO A 210 10.01 12.18 -23.60
N GLY A 211 9.64 11.62 -24.76
CA GLY A 211 10.59 11.16 -25.79
C GLY A 211 11.20 9.77 -25.53
N ALA A 212 10.88 9.09 -24.42
CA ALA A 212 11.31 7.72 -24.22
C ALA A 212 10.54 6.74 -25.11
N ARG A 213 11.21 5.65 -25.51
CA ARG A 213 10.60 4.60 -26.34
C ARG A 213 9.59 3.77 -25.54
N THR A 214 8.39 3.61 -26.08
CA THR A 214 7.37 2.73 -25.49
C THR A 214 7.73 1.25 -25.62
N VAL A 215 8.46 0.88 -26.68
CA VAL A 215 8.94 -0.49 -26.90
C VAL A 215 10.46 -0.48 -26.98
N VAL A 216 11.09 -1.38 -26.22
CA VAL A 216 12.54 -1.62 -26.25
C VAL A 216 12.77 -3.11 -26.44
N THR A 217 13.65 -3.49 -27.39
CA THR A 217 13.94 -4.87 -27.72
C THR A 217 15.43 -5.18 -27.48
N GLY A 218 15.68 -6.35 -26.93
CA GLY A 218 17.01 -6.88 -26.69
C GLY A 218 17.49 -6.73 -25.25
N ALA A 219 18.11 -7.77 -24.75
CA ALA A 219 18.53 -7.90 -23.35
C ALA A 219 19.40 -6.72 -22.85
N THR A 220 20.42 -6.33 -23.65
CA THR A 220 21.34 -5.24 -23.29
C THR A 220 20.61 -3.89 -23.21
N ALA A 221 19.73 -3.59 -24.18
CA ALA A 221 19.01 -2.35 -24.23
C ALA A 221 18.03 -2.23 -23.04
N ILE A 222 17.31 -3.32 -22.74
CA ILE A 222 16.37 -3.38 -21.60
C ILE A 222 17.12 -3.24 -20.27
N ALA A 223 18.23 -3.96 -20.08
CA ALA A 223 19.01 -3.88 -18.84
C ALA A 223 19.57 -2.49 -18.60
N THR A 224 20.12 -1.83 -19.65
CA THR A 224 20.66 -0.47 -19.56
C THR A 224 19.59 0.57 -19.23
N GLU A 225 18.40 0.43 -19.82
CA GLU A 225 17.28 1.33 -19.52
C GLU A 225 16.73 1.10 -18.12
N THR A 226 16.64 -0.16 -17.67
CA THR A 226 16.09 -0.55 -16.38
C THR A 226 16.79 0.16 -15.20
N VAL A 227 18.10 0.33 -15.26
CA VAL A 227 18.88 1.04 -14.23
C VAL A 227 18.38 2.46 -13.97
N ARG A 228 17.86 3.14 -15.01
CA ARG A 228 17.31 4.50 -14.87
C ARG A 228 16.06 4.58 -14.00
N PHE A 229 15.39 3.46 -13.81
CA PHE A 229 14.14 3.35 -13.04
C PHE A 229 14.33 2.61 -11.71
N ALA A 230 15.56 2.54 -11.17
CA ALA A 230 15.88 1.79 -9.96
C ALA A 230 14.97 2.12 -8.76
N ASP A 231 14.61 3.40 -8.58
CA ASP A 231 13.73 3.82 -7.48
C ASP A 231 12.31 3.25 -7.64
N ARG A 232 11.76 3.24 -8.85
CA ARG A 232 10.46 2.61 -9.13
C ARG A 232 10.51 1.10 -8.93
N ILE A 233 11.64 0.46 -9.26
CA ILE A 233 11.84 -0.99 -9.09
C ILE A 233 11.92 -1.37 -7.61
N ARG A 234 12.54 -0.52 -6.78
CA ARG A 234 12.53 -0.70 -5.31
C ARG A 234 11.13 -0.60 -4.72
N ALA A 235 10.24 0.13 -5.39
CA ALA A 235 8.85 0.28 -5.00
C ALA A 235 7.93 -0.85 -5.51
N ILE A 236 8.47 -1.95 -6.03
CA ILE A 236 7.69 -3.11 -6.47
C ILE A 236 7.24 -3.95 -5.28
N CYS A 237 5.96 -4.30 -5.28
CA CYS A 237 5.40 -5.33 -4.42
C CYS A 237 4.63 -6.37 -5.26
N ARG A 238 4.49 -7.58 -4.70
CA ARG A 238 3.77 -8.68 -5.35
C ARG A 238 2.33 -8.74 -4.86
N LEU A 239 1.39 -8.79 -5.78
CA LEU A 239 -0.05 -8.88 -5.54
C LEU A 239 -0.69 -9.70 -6.66
N THR A 240 -1.98 -10.05 -6.51
CA THR A 240 -2.81 -10.40 -7.64
C THR A 240 -3.53 -9.15 -8.15
N VAL A 241 -3.61 -9.00 -9.45
CA VAL A 241 -4.40 -7.96 -10.12
C VAL A 241 -5.45 -8.67 -10.97
N ASP A 242 -6.72 -8.36 -10.72
CA ASP A 242 -7.87 -9.03 -11.34
C ASP A 242 -7.81 -10.57 -11.23
N GLY A 243 -7.25 -11.04 -10.10
CA GLY A 243 -7.08 -12.45 -9.80
C GLY A 243 -5.86 -13.12 -10.44
N ALA A 244 -5.08 -12.46 -11.28
CA ALA A 244 -3.84 -12.98 -11.85
C ALA A 244 -2.61 -12.50 -11.07
N PRO A 245 -1.58 -13.35 -10.83
CA PRO A 245 -0.33 -12.91 -10.22
C PRO A 245 0.31 -11.78 -11.02
N ALA A 246 0.68 -10.71 -10.35
CA ALA A 246 1.33 -9.55 -10.95
C ALA A 246 2.26 -8.85 -9.96
N HIS A 247 3.04 -7.91 -10.44
CA HIS A 247 3.84 -7.01 -9.63
C HIS A 247 3.25 -5.59 -9.77
N LEU A 248 3.20 -4.87 -8.67
CA LEU A 248 2.72 -3.50 -8.64
C LEU A 248 3.86 -2.58 -8.25
N ILE A 249 4.08 -1.53 -9.01
CA ILE A 249 4.95 -0.41 -8.65
C ILE A 249 4.11 0.54 -7.81
N ALA A 250 4.49 0.74 -6.55
CA ALA A 250 3.72 1.54 -5.60
C ALA A 250 4.65 2.35 -4.66
N PRO A 251 5.28 3.43 -5.17
CA PRO A 251 6.12 4.31 -4.34
C PRO A 251 5.31 4.90 -3.19
N GLY A 252 5.89 4.94 -1.98
CA GLY A 252 5.18 5.37 -0.77
C GLY A 252 3.98 4.51 -0.37
N GLY A 253 3.73 3.39 -1.05
CA GLY A 253 2.52 2.58 -0.87
C GLY A 253 1.37 2.97 -1.79
N HIS A 254 1.57 3.96 -2.68
CA HIS A 254 0.55 4.45 -3.62
C HIS A 254 0.68 3.76 -4.98
N PRO A 255 -0.39 3.14 -5.50
CA PRO A 255 -0.38 2.47 -6.80
C PRO A 255 0.06 3.40 -7.94
N LEU A 256 0.98 2.95 -8.78
CA LEU A 256 1.44 3.67 -9.98
C LEU A 256 1.21 2.84 -11.23
N ALA A 257 1.78 1.65 -11.28
CA ALA A 257 1.77 0.83 -12.48
C ALA A 257 1.72 -0.67 -12.17
N VAL A 258 1.04 -1.42 -13.04
CA VAL A 258 1.04 -2.87 -13.04
C VAL A 258 2.15 -3.36 -13.97
N LEU A 259 2.98 -4.26 -13.45
CA LEU A 259 4.10 -4.87 -14.15
C LEU A 259 3.82 -6.37 -14.33
N HIS A 260 3.82 -6.83 -15.56
CA HIS A 260 3.80 -8.25 -15.90
C HIS A 260 5.15 -8.64 -16.52
N ILE A 261 5.71 -9.76 -16.06
CA ILE A 261 6.96 -10.33 -16.56
C ILE A 261 6.65 -11.72 -17.07
N GLY A 262 6.81 -11.92 -18.37
CA GLY A 262 6.68 -13.23 -19.02
C GLY A 262 8.03 -13.92 -19.10
N THR A 263 8.03 -15.25 -18.87
CA THR A 263 9.22 -16.10 -18.96
C THR A 263 8.98 -17.25 -19.92
N ASP A 264 10.03 -17.68 -20.61
CA ASP A 264 10.08 -18.91 -21.38
C ASP A 264 11.48 -19.53 -21.26
N ARG A 265 11.55 -20.86 -21.13
CA ARG A 265 12.81 -21.64 -21.06
C ARG A 265 13.82 -21.07 -20.04
N GLY A 266 13.36 -20.61 -18.89
CA GLY A 266 14.22 -20.10 -17.83
C GLY A 266 14.76 -18.68 -18.08
N GLN A 267 14.21 -17.93 -19.01
CA GLN A 267 14.57 -16.53 -19.28
C GLN A 267 13.34 -15.64 -19.34
N VAL A 268 13.55 -14.34 -19.03
CA VAL A 268 12.53 -13.28 -19.21
C VAL A 268 12.44 -12.93 -20.69
N THR A 269 11.26 -13.10 -21.28
CA THR A 269 11.01 -12.83 -22.69
C THR A 269 10.21 -11.56 -22.91
N ARG A 270 9.37 -11.16 -21.95
CA ARG A 270 8.52 -10.00 -22.06
C ARG A 270 8.34 -9.28 -20.74
N ILE A 271 8.42 -7.96 -20.77
CA ILE A 271 8.12 -7.08 -19.63
C ILE A 271 7.06 -6.08 -20.11
N THR A 272 5.90 -6.07 -19.49
CA THR A 272 4.81 -5.15 -19.84
C THR A 272 4.46 -4.27 -18.65
N LEU A 273 4.40 -2.94 -18.86
CA LEU A 273 4.02 -1.97 -17.86
C LEU A 273 2.82 -1.16 -18.34
N ARG A 274 1.79 -1.07 -17.51
CA ARG A 274 0.64 -0.21 -17.75
C ARG A 274 0.27 0.59 -16.50
N PRO A 275 -0.34 1.77 -16.62
CA PRO A 275 -0.90 2.49 -15.47
C PRO A 275 -1.94 1.64 -14.73
N VAL A 276 -2.07 1.89 -13.44
CA VAL A 276 -3.19 1.35 -12.65
C VAL A 276 -4.49 1.96 -13.14
N ARG A 277 -5.52 1.15 -13.26
CA ARG A 277 -6.88 1.56 -13.65
C ARG A 277 -7.79 1.60 -12.43
N PRO A 278 -8.79 2.49 -12.39
CA PRO A 278 -9.76 2.53 -11.30
C PRO A 278 -10.55 1.22 -11.10
N THR A 279 -10.61 0.37 -12.13
CA THR A 279 -11.28 -0.92 -12.12
C THR A 279 -10.40 -2.08 -11.66
N ASP A 280 -9.08 -1.89 -11.52
CA ASP A 280 -8.16 -2.94 -11.10
C ASP A 280 -8.49 -3.39 -9.66
N VAL A 281 -8.61 -4.70 -9.47
CA VAL A 281 -8.86 -5.31 -8.16
C VAL A 281 -7.60 -5.99 -7.66
N PHE A 282 -7.09 -5.54 -6.52
CA PHE A 282 -5.89 -6.09 -5.89
C PHE A 282 -6.26 -7.07 -4.78
N ALA A 283 -5.51 -8.18 -4.66
CA ALA A 283 -5.59 -9.08 -3.51
C ALA A 283 -4.21 -9.62 -3.13
N ALA A 284 -4.08 -10.14 -1.91
CA ALA A 284 -2.86 -10.80 -1.47
C ALA A 284 -2.59 -12.06 -2.31
N VAL A 285 -1.29 -12.37 -2.53
CA VAL A 285 -0.83 -13.59 -3.22
C VAL A 285 -0.81 -14.77 -2.29
#